data_c3072c797bde4f151254b98943b16948
#
_entry.id   c3072c797bde4f151254b98943b16948
#
_cell.length_a   1.000
_cell.length_b   1.000
_cell.length_c   1.000
_cell.angle_alpha   90.00
_cell.angle_beta   90.00
_cell.angle_gamma   90.00
#
_symmetry.space_group_name_H-M   'P 1'
#
loop_
_entity.id
_entity.type
_entity.pdbx_description
1 polymer ?
#
loop_
_entity_poly.entity_id
_entity_poly.type
_entity_poly.pdbx_seq_one_letter_code
_entity_poly.pdbx_strand_id
1 'polypeptide(L)'
;MMTQEEYVNEVLAGIRQGKTIREVAEETGYHPATVSKWLRDGGPPPSRSVGPAELVVDEHWAARLRELNKASEGKLLAKSGFEIIKAEGFGGSYPTVVRFFRDLRGPRFRAAPVISMPIETAPGEEGQFDWSDCSAWTCRWGLGEVFCFELILCWSRYRFWWFATSLDAEHTFEGLVSAYEELGGVPKVSRTDRMGALGRSQGRRFRLHPPAVDFARWHGTELKACQPRDAKRKGKSERPFRDLKETLLTELDAIGPPASVAELNNLGRAHLAERVHPRPHSATGVPPAERLATERSFLLPLPRRRFDTAYREDRRVHPRLPLLQWEGVAYSVPPELVGSKVTCRVEVGSDTLEIWWGGSLVRRHKLSPGAKEPVWDPADRSAGEAIALGRSRPEERPAPAGPEPAAGGRLELGEGDYDVEAPDLDARYGGCGCTGGGL
;
A
#
# COMPACT_ATOMS: atom_id res chain seq x y z
N MET A 1 0.80 -51.98 8.84
CA MET A 1 -0.04 -50.76 8.84
C MET A 1 -1.33 -51.21 8.16
N MET A 2 -2.44 -51.29 8.92
CA MET A 2 -3.72 -51.73 8.36
C MET A 2 -4.17 -50.82 7.22
N THR A 3 -4.75 -51.35 6.18
CA THR A 3 -5.34 -50.57 5.11
C THR A 3 -6.61 -49.88 5.61
N GLN A 4 -7.06 -48.84 4.92
CA GLN A 4 -8.30 -48.13 5.28
C GLN A 4 -9.51 -49.05 5.22
N GLU A 5 -9.52 -50.06 4.34
CA GLU A 5 -10.55 -51.06 4.22
C GLU A 5 -10.56 -52.07 5.41
N GLU A 6 -9.40 -52.50 5.86
CA GLU A 6 -9.27 -53.36 7.04
C GLU A 6 -9.77 -52.64 8.31
N TYR A 7 -9.44 -51.37 8.47
CA TYR A 7 -9.87 -50.54 9.59
C TYR A 7 -11.41 -50.34 9.63
N VAL A 8 -12.01 -50.15 8.46
CA VAL A 8 -13.47 -49.99 8.33
C VAL A 8 -14.23 -51.26 8.56
N ASN A 9 -13.70 -52.40 8.11
CA ASN A 9 -14.25 -53.66 8.38
C ASN A 9 -14.25 -53.95 9.90
N GLU A 10 -13.25 -53.50 10.62
CA GLU A 10 -13.18 -53.58 12.08
C GLU A 10 -14.25 -52.73 12.76
N VAL A 11 -14.50 -51.50 12.28
CA VAL A 11 -15.58 -50.61 12.72
C VAL A 11 -16.95 -51.28 12.53
N LEU A 12 -17.20 -51.85 11.35
CA LEU A 12 -18.44 -52.55 11.04
C LEU A 12 -18.59 -53.84 11.86
N ALA A 13 -17.49 -54.56 12.13
CA ALA A 13 -17.48 -55.72 12.98
C ALA A 13 -17.85 -55.37 14.44
N GLY A 14 -17.32 -54.28 14.99
CA GLY A 14 -17.67 -53.81 16.33
C GLY A 14 -19.16 -53.51 16.49
N ILE A 15 -19.77 -52.87 15.51
CA ILE A 15 -21.21 -52.59 15.51
C ILE A 15 -22.04 -53.89 15.40
N ARG A 16 -21.63 -54.85 14.54
CA ARG A 16 -22.28 -56.15 14.42
C ARG A 16 -22.19 -56.96 15.70
N GLN A 17 -21.19 -56.69 16.54
CA GLN A 17 -21.02 -57.28 17.87
C GLN A 17 -21.82 -56.56 18.97
N GLY A 18 -22.66 -55.57 18.60
CA GLY A 18 -23.55 -54.87 19.52
C GLY A 18 -22.94 -53.62 20.21
N LYS A 19 -21.74 -53.19 19.81
CA LYS A 19 -21.16 -51.95 20.32
C LYS A 19 -21.89 -50.73 19.77
N THR A 20 -22.02 -49.69 20.57
CA THR A 20 -22.62 -48.44 20.14
C THR A 20 -21.67 -47.67 19.23
N ILE A 21 -22.21 -46.75 18.40
CA ILE A 21 -21.42 -45.88 17.52
C ILE A 21 -20.36 -45.10 18.31
N ARG A 22 -20.69 -44.73 19.56
CA ARG A 22 -19.79 -43.97 20.43
C ARG A 22 -18.61 -44.81 20.92
N GLU A 23 -18.86 -46.02 21.34
CA GLU A 23 -17.83 -46.97 21.76
C GLU A 23 -16.87 -47.31 20.62
N VAL A 24 -17.41 -47.56 19.43
CA VAL A 24 -16.60 -47.83 18.24
C VAL A 24 -15.78 -46.59 17.83
N ALA A 25 -16.35 -45.40 17.96
CA ALA A 25 -15.63 -44.14 17.66
C ALA A 25 -14.46 -43.89 18.63
N GLU A 26 -14.67 -44.21 19.94
CA GLU A 26 -13.62 -44.10 20.96
C GLU A 26 -12.50 -45.12 20.76
N GLU A 27 -12.85 -46.38 20.42
CA GLU A 27 -11.85 -47.43 20.17
C GLU A 27 -11.04 -47.21 18.89
N THR A 28 -11.68 -46.68 17.85
CA THR A 28 -11.05 -46.53 16.53
C THR A 28 -10.43 -45.15 16.28
N GLY A 29 -10.73 -44.19 17.14
CA GLY A 29 -10.29 -42.79 16.97
C GLY A 29 -10.99 -42.01 15.86
N TYR A 30 -12.07 -42.58 15.25
CA TYR A 30 -12.88 -41.87 14.26
C TYR A 30 -13.96 -41.01 14.91
N HIS A 31 -14.34 -39.93 14.26
CA HIS A 31 -15.47 -39.11 14.72
C HIS A 31 -16.77 -39.88 14.61
N PRO A 32 -17.68 -39.82 15.61
CA PRO A 32 -18.94 -40.56 15.59
C PRO A 32 -19.82 -40.37 14.35
N ALA A 33 -19.80 -39.14 13.78
CA ALA A 33 -20.51 -38.84 12.53
C ALA A 33 -19.95 -39.62 11.32
N THR A 34 -18.63 -39.91 11.30
CA THR A 34 -17.98 -40.71 10.27
C THR A 34 -18.40 -42.16 10.37
N VAL A 35 -18.41 -42.72 11.59
CA VAL A 35 -18.87 -44.08 11.87
C VAL A 35 -20.36 -44.25 11.50
N SER A 36 -21.20 -43.29 11.87
CA SER A 36 -22.61 -43.23 11.53
C SER A 36 -22.87 -43.16 10.02
N LYS A 37 -22.07 -42.39 9.30
CA LYS A 37 -22.15 -42.30 7.84
C LYS A 37 -21.80 -43.62 7.17
N TRP A 38 -20.72 -44.27 7.57
CA TRP A 38 -20.32 -45.57 7.02
C TRP A 38 -21.35 -46.68 7.28
N LEU A 39 -22.00 -46.66 8.44
CA LEU A 39 -23.10 -47.58 8.73
C LEU A 39 -24.28 -47.37 7.79
N ARG A 40 -24.66 -46.14 7.53
CA ARG A 40 -25.77 -45.80 6.63
C ARG A 40 -25.45 -46.11 5.18
N ASP A 41 -24.24 -45.88 4.75
CA ASP A 41 -23.80 -46.01 3.36
C ASP A 41 -23.29 -47.42 3.03
N GLY A 42 -23.38 -48.39 4.01
CA GLY A 42 -22.96 -49.77 3.84
C GLY A 42 -21.46 -50.02 3.79
N GLY A 43 -20.67 -49.00 4.20
CA GLY A 43 -19.21 -49.03 4.21
C GLY A 43 -18.62 -47.67 3.91
N PRO A 44 -17.28 -47.57 3.87
CA PRO A 44 -16.63 -46.37 3.40
C PRO A 44 -17.03 -46.13 1.95
N PRO A 45 -17.05 -44.86 1.50
CA PRO A 45 -17.11 -44.62 0.07
C PRO A 45 -15.96 -45.45 -0.54
N PRO A 46 -16.21 -46.16 -1.67
CA PRO A 46 -15.16 -46.90 -2.35
C PRO A 46 -13.96 -45.94 -2.39
N SER A 47 -12.82 -46.44 -1.89
CA SER A 47 -11.60 -45.61 -2.01
C SER A 47 -11.67 -45.17 -3.45
N ARG A 48 -11.80 -43.86 -3.67
CA ARG A 48 -11.55 -43.39 -5.01
C ARG A 48 -10.18 -43.95 -5.30
N SER A 49 -10.15 -45.12 -5.94
CA SER A 49 -9.03 -45.52 -6.72
C SER A 49 -8.90 -44.36 -7.70
N VAL A 50 -8.23 -43.30 -7.28
CA VAL A 50 -7.51 -42.51 -8.17
C VAL A 50 -6.54 -43.51 -8.73
N GLY A 51 -7.04 -44.30 -9.70
CA GLY A 51 -6.13 -44.86 -10.69
C GLY A 51 -5.18 -43.80 -11.02
N PRO A 52 -3.96 -44.04 -11.45
CA PRO A 52 -3.09 -43.01 -11.89
C PRO A 52 -3.77 -42.27 -13.06
N ALA A 53 -4.89 -41.60 -12.76
CA ALA A 53 -5.41 -40.59 -13.62
C ALA A 53 -4.26 -39.62 -13.66
N GLU A 54 -3.63 -39.54 -14.79
CA GLU A 54 -2.62 -38.61 -15.20
C GLU A 54 -2.99 -37.20 -14.78
N LEU A 55 -2.92 -36.97 -13.48
CA LEU A 55 -2.90 -35.64 -12.85
C LEU A 55 -1.50 -35.06 -12.99
N VAL A 56 -0.82 -35.44 -14.07
CA VAL A 56 0.46 -34.92 -14.45
C VAL A 56 0.18 -33.71 -15.33
N VAL A 57 0.76 -32.60 -14.99
CA VAL A 57 0.88 -31.48 -15.92
C VAL A 57 1.62 -32.06 -17.14
N ASP A 58 1.02 -32.02 -18.34
CA ASP A 58 1.69 -32.52 -19.54
C ASP A 58 2.99 -31.75 -19.80
N GLU A 59 3.89 -32.32 -20.64
CA GLU A 59 5.23 -31.75 -20.78
C GLU A 59 5.21 -30.34 -21.35
N HIS A 60 4.22 -29.97 -22.15
CA HIS A 60 4.06 -28.62 -22.69
C HIS A 60 3.88 -27.60 -21.53
N TRP A 61 2.90 -27.84 -20.66
CA TRP A 61 2.63 -26.97 -19.52
C TRP A 61 3.69 -27.08 -18.43
N ALA A 62 4.29 -28.26 -18.26
CA ALA A 62 5.41 -28.44 -17.34
C ALA A 62 6.63 -27.62 -17.75
N ALA A 63 6.96 -27.59 -19.04
CA ALA A 63 8.03 -26.76 -19.59
C ALA A 63 7.72 -25.28 -19.36
N ARG A 64 6.50 -24.84 -19.65
CA ARG A 64 6.05 -23.47 -19.42
C ARG A 64 6.13 -23.07 -17.95
N LEU A 65 5.67 -23.90 -17.02
CA LEU A 65 5.77 -23.66 -15.58
C LEU A 65 7.23 -23.62 -15.08
N ARG A 66 8.13 -24.45 -15.64
CA ARG A 66 9.57 -24.38 -15.32
C ARG A 66 10.19 -23.08 -15.80
N GLU A 67 9.85 -22.64 -17.01
CA GLU A 67 10.28 -21.35 -17.57
C GLU A 67 9.85 -20.18 -16.67
N LEU A 68 8.56 -20.08 -16.34
CA LEU A 68 8.02 -19.06 -15.45
C LEU A 68 8.68 -19.09 -14.07
N ASN A 69 8.89 -20.30 -13.52
CA ASN A 69 9.56 -20.46 -12.24
C ASN A 69 11.04 -20.04 -12.31
N LYS A 70 11.72 -20.28 -13.43
CA LYS A 70 13.09 -19.84 -13.65
C LYS A 70 13.17 -18.32 -13.81
N ALA A 71 12.28 -17.72 -14.59
CA ALA A 71 12.19 -16.27 -14.77
C ALA A 71 11.95 -15.53 -13.45
N SER A 72 11.18 -16.14 -12.54
CA SER A 72 10.91 -15.61 -11.21
C SER A 72 11.93 -16.03 -10.14
N GLU A 73 13.09 -16.56 -10.53
CA GLU A 73 14.12 -17.07 -9.60
C GLU A 73 13.57 -18.10 -8.57
N GLY A 74 12.61 -18.90 -8.97
CA GLY A 74 11.97 -19.89 -8.10
C GLY A 74 10.92 -19.34 -7.13
N LYS A 75 10.58 -18.05 -7.22
CA LYS A 75 9.67 -17.36 -6.28
C LYS A 75 8.19 -17.43 -6.68
N LEU A 76 7.86 -17.78 -7.95
CA LEU A 76 6.49 -17.84 -8.46
C LEU A 76 5.61 -18.77 -7.63
N LEU A 77 4.50 -18.26 -7.09
CA LEU A 77 3.54 -19.11 -6.37
C LEU A 77 2.82 -20.05 -7.31
N ALA A 78 2.46 -21.25 -6.82
CA ALA A 78 1.68 -22.20 -7.59
C ALA A 78 0.33 -21.62 -8.05
N LYS A 79 -0.28 -20.73 -7.26
CA LYS A 79 -1.52 -20.03 -7.62
C LYS A 79 -1.30 -19.12 -8.82
N SER A 80 -0.25 -18.31 -8.79
CA SER A 80 0.11 -17.41 -9.88
C SER A 80 0.47 -18.19 -11.15
N GLY A 81 1.28 -19.23 -11.02
CA GLY A 81 1.57 -20.11 -12.14
C GLY A 81 0.32 -20.74 -12.76
N PHE A 82 -0.64 -21.16 -11.95
CA PHE A 82 -1.93 -21.69 -12.42
C PHE A 82 -2.75 -20.64 -13.17
N GLU A 83 -2.88 -19.42 -12.64
CA GLU A 83 -3.66 -18.34 -13.27
C GLU A 83 -3.05 -17.96 -14.63
N ILE A 84 -1.71 -17.91 -14.73
CA ILE A 84 -1.00 -17.60 -15.99
C ILE A 84 -1.30 -18.68 -17.05
N ILE A 85 -1.00 -19.95 -16.77
CA ILE A 85 -1.19 -21.01 -17.76
C ILE A 85 -2.67 -21.26 -18.06
N LYS A 86 -3.58 -20.96 -17.13
CA LYS A 86 -5.03 -21.01 -17.36
C LYS A 86 -5.48 -19.96 -18.35
N ALA A 87 -4.94 -18.75 -18.27
CA ALA A 87 -5.18 -17.70 -19.26
C ALA A 87 -4.58 -18.07 -20.63
N GLU A 88 -3.50 -18.85 -20.68
CA GLU A 88 -2.90 -19.38 -21.89
C GLU A 88 -3.64 -20.63 -22.45
N GLY A 89 -4.68 -21.15 -21.76
CA GLY A 89 -5.53 -22.26 -22.23
C GLY A 89 -5.37 -23.58 -21.49
N PHE A 90 -4.69 -23.63 -20.33
CA PHE A 90 -4.57 -24.84 -19.52
C PHE A 90 -5.92 -25.31 -19.00
N GLY A 91 -6.34 -26.52 -19.38
CA GLY A 91 -7.61 -27.15 -18.97
C GLY A 91 -7.56 -27.93 -17.65
N GLY A 92 -6.39 -28.06 -17.02
CA GLY A 92 -6.21 -28.83 -15.80
C GLY A 92 -6.63 -28.08 -14.51
N SER A 93 -6.47 -28.75 -13.35
CA SER A 93 -6.89 -28.20 -12.07
C SER A 93 -5.75 -27.55 -11.28
N TYR A 94 -6.11 -26.59 -10.41
CA TYR A 94 -5.16 -25.97 -9.49
C TYR A 94 -4.38 -26.96 -8.60
N PRO A 95 -4.99 -27.99 -7.99
CA PRO A 95 -4.27 -29.01 -7.22
C PRO A 95 -3.15 -29.70 -7.99
N THR A 96 -3.31 -29.89 -9.30
CA THR A 96 -2.29 -30.48 -10.18
C THR A 96 -1.05 -29.60 -10.26
N VAL A 97 -1.25 -28.30 -10.45
CA VAL A 97 -0.16 -27.31 -10.48
C VAL A 97 0.51 -27.19 -9.10
N VAL A 98 -0.24 -27.23 -8.02
CA VAL A 98 0.33 -27.24 -6.65
C VAL A 98 1.24 -28.45 -6.43
N ARG A 99 0.82 -29.63 -6.91
CA ARG A 99 1.65 -30.85 -6.84
C ARG A 99 2.91 -30.68 -7.64
N PHE A 100 2.82 -30.21 -8.89
CA PHE A 100 3.97 -29.93 -9.74
C PHE A 100 5.00 -29.02 -9.05
N PHE A 101 4.57 -27.88 -8.49
CA PHE A 101 5.48 -26.98 -7.77
C PHE A 101 6.05 -27.59 -6.49
N ARG A 102 5.30 -28.42 -5.79
CA ARG A 102 5.80 -29.15 -4.61
C ARG A 102 6.90 -30.12 -4.99
N ASP A 103 6.70 -30.87 -6.08
CA ASP A 103 7.67 -31.86 -6.55
C ASP A 103 8.93 -31.17 -7.12
N LEU A 104 8.74 -30.03 -7.82
CA LEU A 104 9.83 -29.22 -8.35
C LEU A 104 10.71 -28.58 -7.26
N ARG A 105 10.13 -28.17 -6.11
CA ARG A 105 10.81 -27.41 -5.06
C ARG A 105 11.07 -28.18 -3.78
N GLY A 106 10.51 -29.37 -3.64
CA GLY A 106 10.55 -30.13 -2.41
C GLY A 106 9.63 -29.61 -1.29
N PRO A 107 9.59 -30.28 -0.12
CA PRO A 107 8.73 -29.93 0.98
C PRO A 107 9.13 -28.60 1.64
N ARG A 108 8.16 -27.72 1.91
CA ARG A 108 8.40 -26.47 2.67
C ARG A 108 8.29 -26.70 4.17
N PHE A 109 9.29 -26.25 4.92
CA PHE A 109 9.21 -26.24 6.39
C PHE A 109 8.16 -25.22 6.85
N ARG A 110 7.28 -25.63 7.77
CA ARG A 110 6.32 -24.74 8.44
C ARG A 110 6.74 -24.53 9.89
N ALA A 111 6.94 -23.29 10.28
CA ALA A 111 7.16 -22.95 11.70
C ALA A 111 5.89 -23.25 12.52
N ALA A 112 6.07 -23.53 13.81
CA ALA A 112 4.98 -23.73 14.74
C ALA A 112 4.01 -22.52 14.75
N PRO A 113 2.69 -22.74 14.87
CA PRO A 113 1.73 -21.66 14.89
C PRO A 113 1.88 -20.78 16.13
N VAL A 114 2.02 -19.47 15.94
CA VAL A 114 1.99 -18.49 17.02
C VAL A 114 0.52 -18.05 17.22
N ILE A 115 0.04 -18.12 18.45
CA ILE A 115 -1.32 -17.65 18.80
C ILE A 115 -1.39 -16.15 18.62
N SER A 116 -2.24 -15.68 17.72
CA SER A 116 -2.53 -14.27 17.49
C SER A 116 -4.03 -14.03 17.67
N MET A 117 -4.38 -13.12 18.58
CA MET A 117 -5.76 -12.66 18.72
C MET A 117 -6.06 -11.57 17.69
N PRO A 118 -7.10 -11.70 16.86
CA PRO A 118 -7.52 -10.66 15.95
C PRO A 118 -7.93 -9.40 16.73
N ILE A 119 -7.44 -8.24 16.29
CA ILE A 119 -7.94 -6.96 16.80
C ILE A 119 -9.11 -6.56 15.89
N GLU A 120 -10.31 -6.59 16.44
CA GLU A 120 -11.50 -6.10 15.76
C GLU A 120 -11.54 -4.58 15.83
N THR A 121 -11.93 -3.95 14.73
CA THR A 121 -12.14 -2.51 14.59
C THR A 121 -13.53 -2.30 14.03
N ALA A 122 -14.22 -1.25 14.45
CA ALA A 122 -15.49 -0.87 13.86
C ALA A 122 -15.30 -0.36 12.41
N PRO A 123 -16.35 -0.37 11.56
CA PRO A 123 -16.26 0.19 10.21
C PRO A 123 -15.91 1.69 10.27
N GLY A 124 -15.02 2.12 9.38
CA GLY A 124 -14.54 3.50 9.28
C GLY A 124 -13.65 3.97 10.44
N GLU A 125 -13.33 3.10 11.40
CA GLU A 125 -12.56 3.47 12.59
C GLU A 125 -11.06 3.61 12.28
N GLU A 126 -10.46 2.61 11.63
CA GLU A 126 -9.00 2.57 11.43
C GLU A 126 -8.60 2.09 10.04
N GLY A 127 -7.71 2.84 9.40
CA GLY A 127 -6.89 2.41 8.28
C GLY A 127 -5.44 2.26 8.70
N GLN A 128 -4.74 1.28 8.15
CA GLN A 128 -3.30 1.09 8.34
C GLN A 128 -2.59 1.35 7.02
N PHE A 129 -1.48 2.10 7.07
CA PHE A 129 -0.66 2.35 5.88
C PHE A 129 0.81 2.12 6.17
N ASP A 130 1.52 1.73 5.15
CA ASP A 130 2.96 1.47 5.21
C ASP A 130 3.58 1.51 3.82
N TRP A 131 4.90 1.52 3.76
CA TRP A 131 5.67 1.45 2.54
C TRP A 131 6.39 0.12 2.41
N SER A 132 6.49 -0.38 1.20
CA SER A 132 7.30 -1.55 0.89
C SER A 132 8.26 -1.27 -0.24
N ASP A 133 9.52 -1.57 -0.03
CA ASP A 133 10.54 -1.50 -1.07
C ASP A 133 10.31 -2.60 -2.12
N CYS A 134 10.19 -2.17 -3.38
CA CYS A 134 10.03 -2.99 -4.57
C CYS A 134 11.28 -2.99 -5.48
N SER A 135 12.34 -2.29 -5.09
CA SER A 135 13.54 -2.04 -5.90
C SER A 135 14.24 -3.31 -6.38
N ALA A 136 14.11 -4.41 -5.64
CA ALA A 136 14.62 -5.72 -6.06
C ALA A 136 14.06 -6.22 -7.40
N TRP A 137 12.88 -5.76 -7.79
CA TRP A 137 12.23 -6.03 -9.09
C TRP A 137 12.42 -4.86 -10.04
N THR A 138 12.05 -3.66 -9.61
CA THR A 138 11.94 -2.48 -10.47
C THR A 138 13.29 -1.99 -11.01
N CYS A 139 14.39 -2.17 -10.28
CA CYS A 139 15.73 -1.89 -10.80
C CYS A 139 16.11 -2.85 -11.94
N ARG A 140 15.76 -4.15 -11.83
CA ARG A 140 15.99 -5.11 -12.93
C ARG A 140 15.13 -4.79 -14.16
N TRP A 141 13.96 -4.19 -13.95
CA TRP A 141 13.07 -3.76 -15.03
C TRP A 141 13.47 -2.42 -15.67
N GLY A 142 14.52 -1.76 -15.14
CA GLY A 142 14.97 -0.44 -15.63
C GLY A 142 14.15 0.74 -15.12
N LEU A 143 13.25 0.53 -14.16
CA LEU A 143 12.42 1.59 -13.57
C LEU A 143 13.10 2.33 -12.39
N GLY A 144 14.29 1.86 -11.95
CA GLY A 144 14.97 2.41 -10.78
C GLY A 144 14.34 1.96 -9.45
N GLU A 145 14.64 2.71 -8.38
CA GLU A 145 14.07 2.45 -7.06
C GLU A 145 12.59 2.85 -7.04
N VAL A 146 11.74 1.89 -6.68
CA VAL A 146 10.29 2.10 -6.56
C VAL A 146 9.79 1.48 -5.26
N PHE A 147 8.94 2.22 -4.60
CA PHE A 147 8.30 1.85 -3.34
C PHE A 147 6.79 1.73 -3.54
N CYS A 148 6.16 0.78 -2.89
CA CYS A 148 4.71 0.64 -2.87
C CYS A 148 4.15 1.19 -1.56
N PHE A 149 3.36 2.24 -1.67
CA PHE A 149 2.47 2.68 -0.61
C PHE A 149 1.25 1.77 -0.55
N GLU A 150 0.92 1.28 0.62
CA GLU A 150 -0.32 0.56 0.86
C GLU A 150 -1.13 1.24 1.95
N LEU A 151 -2.44 1.37 1.74
CA LEU A 151 -3.41 1.61 2.78
C LEU A 151 -4.42 0.46 2.80
N ILE A 152 -4.65 -0.12 3.98
CA ILE A 152 -5.66 -1.15 4.22
C ILE A 152 -6.66 -0.67 5.27
N LEU A 153 -7.95 -0.71 4.95
CA LEU A 153 -9.01 -0.50 5.94
C LEU A 153 -9.11 -1.72 6.87
N CYS A 154 -9.08 -1.46 8.16
CA CYS A 154 -8.99 -2.53 9.16
C CYS A 154 -10.25 -3.36 9.29
N TRP A 155 -11.43 -2.84 8.91
CA TRP A 155 -12.69 -3.58 8.95
C TRP A 155 -13.01 -4.29 7.65
N SER A 156 -13.05 -3.60 6.50
CA SER A 156 -13.36 -4.19 5.19
C SER A 156 -12.25 -5.06 4.64
N ARG A 157 -11.02 -4.81 5.03
CA ARG A 157 -9.80 -5.38 4.43
C ARG A 157 -9.57 -4.90 3.00
N TYR A 158 -10.25 -3.83 2.60
CA TYR A 158 -10.01 -3.19 1.31
C TYR A 158 -8.63 -2.55 1.31
N ARG A 159 -7.90 -2.72 0.19
CA ARG A 159 -6.53 -2.28 0.02
C ARG A 159 -6.45 -1.24 -1.07
N PHE A 160 -5.53 -0.33 -0.91
CA PHE A 160 -5.08 0.61 -1.94
C PHE A 160 -3.58 0.46 -2.11
N TRP A 161 -3.10 0.38 -3.35
CA TRP A 161 -1.68 0.37 -3.69
C TRP A 161 -1.36 1.53 -4.61
N TRP A 162 -0.25 2.17 -4.32
CA TRP A 162 0.32 3.21 -5.16
C TRP A 162 1.83 3.09 -5.19
N PHE A 163 2.41 3.02 -6.40
CA PHE A 163 3.84 2.90 -6.61
C PHE A 163 4.43 4.26 -6.88
N ALA A 164 5.52 4.59 -6.20
CA ALA A 164 6.22 5.88 -6.27
C ALA A 164 7.73 5.70 -6.19
N THR A 165 8.46 6.74 -6.61
CA THR A 165 9.93 6.74 -6.66
C THR A 165 10.58 7.30 -5.40
N SER A 166 9.79 7.73 -4.43
CA SER A 166 10.24 8.21 -3.12
C SER A 166 9.25 7.81 -2.03
N LEU A 167 9.69 7.85 -0.77
CA LEU A 167 8.90 7.57 0.43
C LEU A 167 9.00 8.73 1.45
N ASP A 168 9.30 9.94 0.96
CA ASP A 168 9.34 11.16 1.76
C ASP A 168 7.94 11.60 2.25
N ALA A 169 7.86 12.75 2.87
CA ALA A 169 6.61 13.25 3.45
C ALA A 169 5.58 13.58 2.38
N GLU A 170 6.00 14.24 1.30
CA GLU A 170 5.17 14.66 0.18
C GLU A 170 4.56 13.45 -0.53
N HIS A 171 5.36 12.42 -0.83
CA HIS A 171 4.86 11.16 -1.39
C HIS A 171 3.96 10.40 -0.40
N THR A 172 4.26 10.43 0.89
CA THR A 172 3.41 9.80 1.90
C THR A 172 2.03 10.49 1.98
N PHE A 173 2.00 11.83 1.93
CA PHE A 173 0.73 12.57 1.89
C PHE A 173 -0.03 12.33 0.59
N GLU A 174 0.67 12.28 -0.55
CA GLU A 174 0.06 11.96 -1.85
C GLU A 174 -0.58 10.57 -1.86
N GLY A 175 0.13 9.56 -1.33
CA GLY A 175 -0.39 8.21 -1.16
C GLY A 175 -1.64 8.16 -0.29
N LEU A 176 -1.66 8.90 0.83
CA LEU A 176 -2.82 9.00 1.71
C LEU A 176 -4.00 9.69 1.03
N VAL A 177 -3.78 10.84 0.36
CA VAL A 177 -4.82 11.58 -0.36
C VAL A 177 -5.44 10.70 -1.44
N SER A 178 -4.61 10.09 -2.29
CA SER A 178 -5.05 9.20 -3.35
C SER A 178 -5.83 8.00 -2.83
N ALA A 179 -5.39 7.43 -1.68
CA ALA A 179 -6.11 6.35 -1.02
C ALA A 179 -7.48 6.80 -0.53
N TYR A 180 -7.58 7.95 0.14
CA TYR A 180 -8.85 8.48 0.64
C TYR A 180 -9.83 8.81 -0.49
N GLU A 181 -9.33 9.34 -1.60
CA GLU A 181 -10.13 9.61 -2.81
C GLU A 181 -10.70 8.31 -3.40
N GLU A 182 -9.89 7.25 -3.52
CA GLU A 182 -10.36 5.95 -4.02
C GLU A 182 -11.37 5.29 -3.06
N LEU A 183 -11.12 5.38 -1.76
CA LEU A 183 -12.04 4.87 -0.73
C LEU A 183 -13.37 5.64 -0.71
N GLY A 184 -13.37 6.90 -1.16
CA GLY A 184 -14.51 7.81 -1.09
C GLY A 184 -14.72 8.39 0.30
N GLY A 185 -13.69 8.43 1.15
CA GLY A 185 -13.73 8.98 2.51
C GLY A 185 -12.48 8.69 3.32
N VAL A 186 -12.42 9.21 4.53
CA VAL A 186 -11.24 9.19 5.40
C VAL A 186 -11.52 8.36 6.65
N PRO A 187 -10.67 7.38 7.03
CA PRO A 187 -10.81 6.67 8.30
C PRO A 187 -10.53 7.61 9.48
N LYS A 188 -11.22 7.41 10.60
CA LYS A 188 -11.05 8.24 11.80
C LYS A 188 -9.61 8.22 12.32
N VAL A 189 -8.95 7.07 12.21
CA VAL A 189 -7.54 6.88 12.58
C VAL A 189 -6.79 6.30 11.39
N SER A 190 -5.68 6.95 11.02
CA SER A 190 -4.71 6.44 10.04
C SER A 190 -3.43 6.07 10.76
N ARG A 191 -3.17 4.76 10.84
CA ARG A 191 -2.07 4.20 11.62
C ARG A 191 -0.92 3.75 10.74
N THR A 192 0.30 4.05 11.18
CA THR A 192 1.53 3.60 10.51
C THR A 192 2.61 3.24 11.53
N ASP A 193 3.74 2.78 11.04
CA ASP A 193 4.96 2.69 11.83
C ASP A 193 5.52 4.09 12.17
N ARG A 194 6.61 4.12 12.93
CA ARG A 194 7.31 5.37 13.28
C ARG A 194 8.12 5.88 12.08
N MET A 195 7.45 6.40 11.07
CA MET A 195 8.07 6.91 9.85
C MET A 195 8.73 8.25 10.09
N GLY A 196 10.01 8.38 9.73
CA GLY A 196 10.75 9.64 9.81
C GLY A 196 10.14 10.77 8.98
N ALA A 197 9.50 10.44 7.87
CA ALA A 197 8.75 11.37 7.02
C ALA A 197 7.62 12.10 7.75
N LEU A 198 6.97 11.45 8.71
CA LEU A 198 5.82 12.02 9.44
C LEU A 198 6.16 12.57 10.81
N GLY A 199 7.28 12.16 11.40
CA GLY A 199 7.57 12.58 12.76
C GLY A 199 8.89 12.06 13.31
N ARG A 200 9.13 12.36 14.58
CA ARG A 200 10.36 12.01 15.29
C ARG A 200 10.06 11.20 16.54
N SER A 201 10.82 10.11 16.76
CA SER A 201 10.78 9.34 17.99
C SER A 201 11.46 10.09 19.14
N GLN A 202 10.73 10.26 20.25
CA GLN A 202 11.25 10.80 21.51
C GLN A 202 11.00 9.76 22.61
N GLY A 203 11.96 8.84 22.79
CA GLY A 203 11.79 7.70 23.68
C GLY A 203 10.60 6.81 23.29
N ARG A 204 9.62 6.65 24.18
CA ARG A 204 8.39 5.89 23.90
C ARG A 204 7.36 6.67 23.08
N ARG A 205 7.45 8.00 23.02
CA ARG A 205 6.51 8.86 22.29
C ARG A 205 6.98 9.07 20.85
N PHE A 206 6.04 9.30 19.95
CA PHE A 206 6.29 9.72 18.59
C PHE A 206 5.61 11.09 18.39
N ARG A 207 6.40 12.08 18.01
CA ARG A 207 5.92 13.44 17.77
C ARG A 207 5.85 13.70 16.27
N LEU A 208 4.66 14.02 15.79
CA LEU A 208 4.45 14.39 14.40
C LEU A 208 5.15 15.71 14.06
N HIS A 209 5.65 15.83 12.85
CA HIS A 209 6.10 17.08 12.27
C HIS A 209 4.90 18.01 11.98
N PRO A 210 5.08 19.33 11.98
CA PRO A 210 3.99 20.28 11.69
C PRO A 210 3.19 19.96 10.42
N PRO A 211 3.80 19.64 9.26
CA PRO A 211 3.04 19.28 8.07
C PRO A 211 2.10 18.05 8.27
N ALA A 212 2.55 17.07 9.05
CA ALA A 212 1.72 15.90 9.34
C ALA A 212 0.54 16.22 10.26
N VAL A 213 0.71 17.17 11.20
CA VAL A 213 -0.37 17.70 12.03
C VAL A 213 -1.38 18.46 11.19
N ASP A 214 -0.92 19.30 10.26
CA ASP A 214 -1.78 20.07 9.35
C ASP A 214 -2.55 19.14 8.40
N PHE A 215 -1.89 18.10 7.88
CA PHE A 215 -2.53 17.05 7.09
C PHE A 215 -3.67 16.36 7.86
N ALA A 216 -3.38 15.96 9.11
CA ALA A 216 -4.35 15.29 9.97
C ALA A 216 -5.58 16.16 10.24
N ARG A 217 -5.36 17.45 10.55
CA ARG A 217 -6.45 18.43 10.75
C ARG A 217 -7.26 18.66 9.50
N TRP A 218 -6.59 18.80 8.33
CA TRP A 218 -7.26 19.00 7.05
C TRP A 218 -8.25 17.90 6.71
N HIS A 219 -7.90 16.66 7.00
CA HIS A 219 -8.72 15.48 6.71
C HIS A 219 -9.62 15.05 7.88
N GLY A 220 -9.48 15.66 9.06
CA GLY A 220 -10.21 15.27 10.26
C GLY A 220 -9.81 13.88 10.80
N THR A 221 -8.69 13.32 10.38
CA THR A 221 -8.18 12.01 10.81
C THR A 221 -7.13 12.16 11.90
N GLU A 222 -6.96 11.15 12.72
CA GLU A 222 -5.87 11.07 13.68
C GLU A 222 -4.72 10.22 13.11
N LEU A 223 -3.54 10.81 12.89
CA LEU A 223 -2.35 10.06 12.51
C LEU A 223 -1.70 9.43 13.73
N LYS A 224 -1.66 8.10 13.80
CA LYS A 224 -1.08 7.34 14.91
C LYS A 224 0.10 6.49 14.47
N ALA A 225 1.22 6.58 15.22
CA ALA A 225 2.31 5.64 15.07
C ALA A 225 2.14 4.43 16.00
N CYS A 226 2.51 3.24 15.52
CA CYS A 226 2.55 2.03 16.32
C CYS A 226 3.52 2.17 17.50
N GLN A 227 3.18 1.59 18.64
CA GLN A 227 4.10 1.54 19.78
C GLN A 227 5.21 0.51 19.52
N PRO A 228 6.43 0.75 20.03
CA PRO A 228 7.51 -0.21 19.92
C PRO A 228 7.11 -1.55 20.52
N ARG A 229 7.37 -2.66 19.80
CA ARG A 229 7.05 -4.04 20.17
C ARG A 229 5.56 -4.43 20.15
N ASP A 230 4.67 -3.60 19.60
CA ASP A 230 3.28 -4.01 19.34
C ASP A 230 3.14 -4.70 17.97
N ALA A 231 3.95 -5.75 17.78
CA ALA A 231 3.92 -6.57 16.55
C ALA A 231 2.53 -7.20 16.28
N LYS A 232 1.69 -7.35 17.32
CA LYS A 232 0.35 -7.91 17.18
C LYS A 232 -0.61 -7.00 16.42
N ARG A 233 -0.43 -5.67 16.50
CA ARG A 233 -1.20 -4.70 15.71
C ARG A 233 -0.69 -4.58 14.27
N LYS A 234 0.59 -4.87 14.03
CA LYS A 234 1.23 -4.79 12.70
C LYS A 234 0.87 -5.94 11.76
N GLY A 235 0.39 -7.06 12.27
CA GLY A 235 0.08 -8.26 11.47
C GLY A 235 -0.97 -8.07 10.37
N LYS A 236 -1.62 -6.91 10.30
CA LYS A 236 -2.56 -6.55 9.22
C LYS A 236 -1.86 -6.01 7.97
N SER A 237 -0.67 -5.41 8.09
CA SER A 237 0.10 -4.86 6.96
C SER A 237 1.21 -5.79 6.43
N GLU A 238 1.77 -6.69 7.23
CA GLU A 238 2.85 -7.58 6.79
C GLU A 238 2.42 -8.62 5.74
N ARG A 239 1.21 -9.19 5.86
CA ARG A 239 0.67 -10.16 4.89
C ARG A 239 0.37 -9.55 3.53
N PRO A 240 -0.23 -8.35 3.42
CA PRO A 240 -0.47 -7.68 2.16
C PRO A 240 0.79 -7.45 1.33
N PHE A 241 1.87 -6.97 1.92
CA PHE A 241 3.13 -6.77 1.19
C PHE A 241 3.79 -8.07 0.74
N ARG A 242 3.60 -9.15 1.49
CA ARG A 242 4.02 -10.46 1.01
C ARG A 242 3.18 -10.91 -0.20
N ASP A 243 1.87 -10.67 -0.17
CA ASP A 243 0.98 -10.94 -1.30
C ASP A 243 1.40 -10.12 -2.53
N LEU A 244 1.66 -8.81 -2.40
CA LEU A 244 2.20 -7.95 -3.45
C LEU A 244 3.46 -8.56 -4.09
N LYS A 245 4.46 -8.90 -3.26
CA LYS A 245 5.76 -9.40 -3.73
C LYS A 245 5.69 -10.80 -4.30
N GLU A 246 4.95 -11.70 -3.65
CA GLU A 246 4.81 -13.09 -4.05
C GLU A 246 3.81 -13.32 -5.19
N THR A 247 2.91 -12.36 -5.46
CA THR A 247 1.94 -12.45 -6.57
C THR A 247 2.26 -11.45 -7.66
N LEU A 248 1.84 -10.19 -7.55
CA LEU A 248 1.92 -9.21 -8.63
C LEU A 248 3.35 -9.05 -9.16
N LEU A 249 4.33 -8.69 -8.29
CA LEU A 249 5.68 -8.41 -8.77
C LEU A 249 6.36 -9.65 -9.34
N THR A 250 6.13 -10.82 -8.74
CA THR A 250 6.70 -12.08 -9.24
C THR A 250 6.04 -12.54 -10.54
N GLU A 251 4.74 -12.29 -10.72
CA GLU A 251 4.04 -12.55 -11.99
C GLU A 251 4.55 -11.64 -13.09
N LEU A 252 4.67 -10.33 -12.83
CA LEU A 252 5.20 -9.36 -13.80
C LEU A 252 6.65 -9.68 -14.20
N ASP A 253 7.47 -10.15 -13.27
CA ASP A 253 8.83 -10.60 -13.55
C ASP A 253 8.85 -11.82 -14.49
N ALA A 254 7.82 -12.65 -14.43
CA ALA A 254 7.71 -13.89 -15.20
C ALA A 254 7.08 -13.70 -16.59
N ILE A 255 6.08 -12.82 -16.73
CA ILE A 255 5.32 -12.63 -17.99
C ILE A 255 5.77 -11.42 -18.80
N GLY A 256 6.44 -10.47 -18.16
CA GLY A 256 6.96 -9.24 -18.76
C GLY A 256 6.81 -8.04 -17.82
N PRO A 257 7.88 -7.30 -17.60
CA PRO A 257 7.88 -6.13 -16.72
C PRO A 257 7.12 -4.96 -17.36
N PRO A 258 6.54 -4.05 -16.54
CA PRO A 258 5.93 -2.81 -17.03
C PRO A 258 7.01 -1.86 -17.58
N ALA A 259 6.63 -1.03 -18.56
CA ALA A 259 7.53 -0.05 -19.17
C ALA A 259 7.68 1.24 -18.33
N SER A 260 6.81 1.47 -17.34
CA SER A 260 6.84 2.68 -16.50
C SER A 260 6.19 2.45 -15.14
N VAL A 261 6.48 3.34 -14.18
CA VAL A 261 5.81 3.35 -12.86
C VAL A 261 4.30 3.64 -13.00
N ALA A 262 3.91 4.43 -14.00
CA ALA A 262 2.50 4.69 -14.30
C ALA A 262 1.77 3.41 -14.74
N GLU A 263 2.40 2.61 -15.60
CA GLU A 263 1.86 1.30 -16.00
C GLU A 263 1.81 0.34 -14.82
N LEU A 264 2.86 0.28 -13.99
CA LEU A 264 2.86 -0.52 -12.77
C LEU A 264 1.71 -0.14 -11.81
N ASN A 265 1.40 1.15 -11.69
CA ASN A 265 0.23 1.63 -10.94
C ASN A 265 -1.09 1.13 -11.52
N ASN A 266 -1.24 1.11 -12.85
CA ASN A 266 -2.43 0.58 -13.50
C ASN A 266 -2.57 -0.93 -13.28
N LEU A 267 -1.50 -1.69 -13.42
CA LEU A 267 -1.46 -3.13 -13.17
C LEU A 267 -1.75 -3.46 -11.71
N GLY A 268 -1.22 -2.68 -10.77
CA GLY A 268 -1.51 -2.83 -9.34
C GLY A 268 -2.99 -2.63 -9.01
N ARG A 269 -3.61 -1.59 -9.57
CA ARG A 269 -5.06 -1.33 -9.41
C ARG A 269 -5.90 -2.44 -10.02
N ALA A 270 -5.57 -2.88 -11.24
CA ALA A 270 -6.26 -4.00 -11.89
C ALA A 270 -6.15 -5.29 -11.07
N HIS A 271 -4.95 -5.61 -10.57
CA HIS A 271 -4.75 -6.78 -9.71
C HIS A 271 -5.61 -6.74 -8.44
N LEU A 272 -5.66 -5.61 -7.75
CA LEU A 272 -6.52 -5.46 -6.57
C LEU A 272 -8.01 -5.60 -6.93
N ALA A 273 -8.46 -4.92 -7.98
CA ALA A 273 -9.86 -4.90 -8.40
C ALA A 273 -10.36 -6.27 -8.89
N GLU A 274 -9.53 -7.02 -9.62
CA GLU A 274 -9.94 -8.27 -10.26
C GLU A 274 -9.65 -9.51 -9.39
N ARG A 275 -8.58 -9.49 -8.60
CA ARG A 275 -8.08 -10.70 -7.93
C ARG A 275 -8.16 -10.66 -6.41
N VAL A 276 -8.14 -9.45 -5.79
CA VAL A 276 -8.12 -9.32 -4.34
C VAL A 276 -9.48 -8.93 -3.78
N HIS A 277 -10.04 -7.83 -4.27
CA HIS A 277 -11.27 -7.26 -3.71
C HIS A 277 -12.54 -8.09 -3.93
N PRO A 278 -12.71 -8.85 -5.04
CA PRO A 278 -13.88 -9.68 -5.25
C PRO A 278 -13.84 -11.04 -4.52
N ARG A 279 -12.68 -11.43 -3.98
CA ARG A 279 -12.53 -12.75 -3.35
C ARG A 279 -12.80 -12.68 -1.85
N PRO A 280 -13.51 -13.66 -1.27
CA PRO A 280 -13.71 -13.71 0.18
C PRO A 280 -12.38 -13.66 0.94
N HIS A 281 -12.25 -12.73 1.85
CA HIS A 281 -11.04 -12.59 2.67
C HIS A 281 -11.01 -13.66 3.75
N SER A 282 -9.88 -14.33 3.95
CA SER A 282 -9.73 -15.48 4.85
C SER A 282 -10.15 -15.23 6.30
N ALA A 283 -10.05 -13.97 6.79
CA ALA A 283 -10.43 -13.64 8.16
C ALA A 283 -11.90 -13.21 8.32
N THR A 284 -12.54 -12.74 7.24
CA THR A 284 -13.92 -12.21 7.31
C THR A 284 -14.94 -13.10 6.59
N GLY A 285 -14.48 -13.97 5.70
CA GLY A 285 -15.35 -14.80 4.86
C GLY A 285 -16.10 -14.03 3.77
N VAL A 286 -15.93 -12.69 3.71
CA VAL A 286 -16.67 -11.79 2.81
C VAL A 286 -15.67 -11.03 1.91
N PRO A 287 -16.01 -10.76 0.64
CA PRO A 287 -15.18 -9.95 -0.24
C PRO A 287 -14.93 -8.54 0.30
N PRO A 288 -13.68 -8.02 0.24
CA PRO A 288 -13.37 -6.66 0.65
C PRO A 288 -14.21 -5.59 -0.06
N ALA A 289 -14.56 -5.78 -1.34
CA ALA A 289 -15.40 -4.85 -2.08
C ALA A 289 -16.81 -4.72 -1.51
N GLU A 290 -17.44 -5.83 -1.12
CA GLU A 290 -18.76 -5.82 -0.48
C GLU A 290 -18.72 -5.12 0.88
N ARG A 291 -17.69 -5.39 1.66
CA ARG A 291 -17.51 -4.74 2.96
C ARG A 291 -17.22 -3.25 2.82
N LEU A 292 -16.44 -2.85 1.83
CA LEU A 292 -16.19 -1.42 1.58
C LEU A 292 -17.50 -0.68 1.30
N ALA A 293 -18.42 -1.25 0.55
CA ALA A 293 -19.72 -0.63 0.28
C ALA A 293 -20.47 -0.26 1.58
N THR A 294 -20.38 -1.10 2.59
CA THR A 294 -20.93 -0.81 3.93
C THR A 294 -20.06 0.20 4.68
N GLU A 295 -18.72 0.03 4.66
CA GLU A 295 -17.80 0.85 5.44
C GLU A 295 -17.77 2.33 5.01
N ARG A 296 -18.03 2.60 3.72
CA ARG A 296 -18.06 3.98 3.17
C ARG A 296 -18.96 4.93 3.94
N SER A 297 -20.10 4.46 4.45
CA SER A 297 -21.03 5.29 5.23
C SER A 297 -20.50 5.68 6.61
N PHE A 298 -19.43 5.05 7.08
CA PHE A 298 -18.79 5.30 8.37
C PHE A 298 -17.47 6.08 8.26
N LEU A 299 -16.96 6.26 7.05
CA LEU A 299 -15.79 7.09 6.79
C LEU A 299 -16.15 8.57 6.98
N LEU A 300 -15.17 9.37 7.38
CA LEU A 300 -15.31 10.82 7.39
C LEU A 300 -15.38 11.34 5.94
N PRO A 301 -16.10 12.44 5.69
CA PRO A 301 -16.19 13.02 4.36
C PRO A 301 -14.82 13.52 3.88
N LEU A 302 -14.60 13.44 2.57
CA LEU A 302 -13.44 14.06 1.95
C LEU A 302 -13.50 15.59 2.11
N PRO A 303 -12.35 16.25 2.30
CA PRO A 303 -12.28 17.71 2.29
C PRO A 303 -12.80 18.30 0.96
N ARG A 304 -13.41 19.48 1.00
CA ARG A 304 -13.89 20.16 -0.21
C ARG A 304 -12.78 20.51 -1.21
N ARG A 305 -11.56 20.73 -0.73
CA ARG A 305 -10.38 20.99 -1.54
C ARG A 305 -9.35 19.89 -1.26
N ARG A 306 -8.67 19.47 -2.30
CA ARG A 306 -7.57 18.51 -2.19
C ARG A 306 -6.44 19.14 -1.35
N PHE A 307 -5.84 18.36 -0.46
CA PHE A 307 -4.62 18.78 0.25
C PHE A 307 -3.49 18.91 -0.77
N ASP A 308 -2.71 19.99 -0.67
CA ASP A 308 -1.58 20.20 -1.57
C ASP A 308 -0.36 19.44 -1.05
N THR A 309 0.01 18.40 -1.79
CA THR A 309 1.12 17.51 -1.49
C THR A 309 2.39 17.86 -2.27
N ALA A 310 2.37 18.95 -3.05
CA ALA A 310 3.51 19.35 -3.88
C ALA A 310 4.71 19.80 -3.02
N TYR A 311 5.90 19.56 -3.53
CA TYR A 311 7.10 20.20 -3.02
C TYR A 311 7.00 21.69 -3.21
N ARG A 312 7.23 22.45 -2.15
CA ARG A 312 7.22 23.91 -2.18
C ARG A 312 8.43 24.47 -1.50
N GLU A 313 9.08 25.41 -2.16
CA GLU A 313 10.22 26.10 -1.59
C GLU A 313 10.30 27.53 -2.11
N ASP A 314 10.53 28.47 -1.21
CA ASP A 314 10.77 29.83 -1.55
C ASP A 314 12.22 30.00 -2.01
N ARG A 315 12.41 30.54 -3.21
CA ARG A 315 13.71 30.80 -3.80
C ARG A 315 13.86 32.25 -4.13
N ARG A 316 15.10 32.73 -4.03
CA ARG A 316 15.44 34.10 -4.49
C ARG A 316 15.97 34.01 -5.91
N VAL A 317 15.44 34.85 -6.79
CA VAL A 317 15.99 35.07 -8.14
C VAL A 317 17.32 35.74 -8.02
N HIS A 318 18.27 35.37 -8.86
CA HIS A 318 19.61 35.94 -8.85
C HIS A 318 19.55 37.49 -8.98
N PRO A 319 20.42 38.27 -8.27
CA PRO A 319 20.30 39.74 -8.20
C PRO A 319 20.60 40.48 -9.52
N ARG A 320 21.19 39.80 -10.50
CA ARG A 320 21.57 40.38 -11.80
C ARG A 320 21.13 39.58 -13.02
N LEU A 321 20.64 38.34 -12.81
CA LEU A 321 20.23 37.44 -13.88
C LEU A 321 18.79 36.97 -13.63
N PRO A 322 17.97 36.87 -14.66
CA PRO A 322 16.62 36.32 -14.51
C PRO A 322 16.66 34.79 -14.39
N LEU A 323 17.36 34.30 -13.37
CA LEU A 323 17.57 32.87 -13.09
C LEU A 323 17.39 32.57 -11.61
N LEU A 324 16.85 31.45 -11.30
CA LEU A 324 16.84 30.88 -9.96
C LEU A 324 17.41 29.45 -9.96
N GLN A 325 17.83 28.97 -8.81
CA GLN A 325 18.36 27.63 -8.64
C GLN A 325 17.28 26.68 -8.05
N TRP A 326 17.09 25.54 -8.70
CA TRP A 326 16.28 24.43 -8.18
C TRP A 326 17.04 23.14 -8.37
N GLU A 327 17.29 22.40 -7.29
CA GLU A 327 18.04 21.12 -7.30
C GLU A 327 19.35 21.14 -8.11
N GLY A 328 20.10 22.23 -7.98
CA GLY A 328 21.40 22.39 -8.65
C GLY A 328 21.33 22.85 -10.10
N VAL A 329 20.14 23.05 -10.67
CA VAL A 329 19.93 23.52 -12.04
C VAL A 329 19.37 24.94 -12.02
N ALA A 330 19.86 25.81 -12.93
CA ALA A 330 19.34 27.16 -13.07
C ALA A 330 18.15 27.19 -14.04
N TYR A 331 17.07 27.85 -13.66
CA TYR A 331 15.85 27.99 -14.47
C TYR A 331 15.53 29.49 -14.64
N SER A 332 15.06 29.86 -15.83
CA SER A 332 14.75 31.27 -16.12
C SER A 332 13.43 31.71 -15.49
N VAL A 333 13.32 32.99 -15.28
CA VAL A 333 12.12 33.73 -14.89
C VAL A 333 12.01 35.02 -15.68
N PRO A 334 10.82 35.62 -15.75
CA PRO A 334 10.69 36.97 -16.32
C PRO A 334 11.68 37.95 -15.71
N PRO A 335 12.38 38.78 -16.53
CA PRO A 335 13.46 39.68 -16.07
C PRO A 335 13.05 40.68 -14.98
N GLU A 336 11.76 41.06 -14.93
CA GLU A 336 11.18 41.93 -13.90
C GLU A 336 11.26 41.36 -12.50
N LEU A 337 11.42 40.04 -12.38
CA LEU A 337 11.54 39.35 -11.11
C LEU A 337 12.95 39.19 -10.57
N VAL A 338 13.97 39.78 -11.27
CA VAL A 338 15.36 39.80 -10.81
C VAL A 338 15.45 40.32 -9.38
N GLY A 339 16.11 39.54 -8.50
CA GLY A 339 16.26 39.85 -7.07
C GLY A 339 15.01 39.60 -6.22
N SER A 340 13.89 39.22 -6.80
CA SER A 340 12.65 38.94 -6.08
C SER A 340 12.70 37.59 -5.39
N LYS A 341 11.79 37.39 -4.42
CA LYS A 341 11.48 36.07 -3.82
C LYS A 341 10.30 35.47 -4.57
N VAL A 342 10.42 34.25 -5.01
CA VAL A 342 9.40 33.49 -5.73
C VAL A 342 9.18 32.14 -5.05
N THR A 343 8.03 31.53 -5.23
CA THR A 343 7.75 30.19 -4.74
C THR A 343 7.87 29.19 -5.89
N CYS A 344 8.76 28.22 -5.73
CA CYS A 344 8.90 27.07 -6.61
C CYS A 344 7.99 25.95 -6.13
N ARG A 345 7.28 25.29 -7.06
CA ARG A 345 6.35 24.19 -6.78
C ARG A 345 6.56 23.08 -7.79
N VAL A 346 6.62 21.84 -7.30
CA VAL A 346 6.66 20.62 -8.13
C VAL A 346 5.65 19.64 -7.57
N GLU A 347 4.68 19.21 -8.37
CA GLU A 347 3.73 18.18 -7.96
C GLU A 347 4.42 16.83 -7.83
N VAL A 348 3.99 16.03 -6.86
CA VAL A 348 4.52 14.69 -6.66
C VAL A 348 4.30 13.85 -7.94
N GLY A 349 5.38 13.25 -8.45
CA GLY A 349 5.37 12.47 -9.69
C GLY A 349 5.35 13.31 -10.98
N SER A 350 5.41 14.64 -10.90
CA SER A 350 5.54 15.53 -12.06
C SER A 350 7.00 15.83 -12.39
N ASP A 351 7.26 16.07 -13.66
CA ASP A 351 8.55 16.56 -14.17
C ASP A 351 8.51 18.09 -14.46
N THR A 352 7.53 18.78 -13.88
CA THR A 352 7.28 20.20 -14.17
C THR A 352 7.52 21.06 -12.94
N LEU A 353 8.47 21.99 -13.04
CA LEU A 353 8.69 23.06 -12.07
C LEU A 353 7.76 24.24 -12.38
N GLU A 354 6.90 24.57 -11.46
CA GLU A 354 6.08 25.78 -11.49
C GLU A 354 6.73 26.85 -10.62
N ILE A 355 6.84 28.07 -11.18
CA ILE A 355 7.36 29.24 -10.48
C ILE A 355 6.23 30.23 -10.30
N TRP A 356 5.97 30.58 -9.06
CA TRP A 356 4.86 31.45 -8.64
C TRP A 356 5.40 32.70 -8.00
N TRP A 357 4.75 33.83 -8.32
CA TRP A 357 5.05 35.13 -7.70
C TRP A 357 3.76 35.90 -7.43
N GLY A 358 3.57 36.39 -6.19
CA GLY A 358 2.39 37.15 -5.79
C GLY A 358 1.07 36.40 -6.03
N GLY A 359 1.06 35.10 -5.87
CA GLY A 359 -0.14 34.26 -6.09
C GLY A 359 -0.43 33.93 -7.56
N SER A 360 0.42 34.39 -8.49
CA SER A 360 0.27 34.11 -9.93
C SER A 360 1.37 33.17 -10.42
N LEU A 361 0.99 32.22 -11.28
CA LEU A 361 1.94 31.37 -11.98
C LEU A 361 2.67 32.19 -13.05
N VAL A 362 4.00 32.32 -12.94
CA VAL A 362 4.81 33.14 -13.85
C VAL A 362 5.59 32.33 -14.88
N ARG A 363 6.00 31.06 -14.52
CA ARG A 363 6.69 30.15 -15.46
C ARG A 363 6.44 28.70 -15.12
N ARG A 364 6.53 27.87 -16.16
CA ARG A 364 6.64 26.41 -16.07
C ARG A 364 7.86 25.96 -16.84
N HIS A 365 8.69 25.13 -16.22
CA HIS A 365 9.81 24.48 -16.86
C HIS A 365 9.71 22.98 -16.72
N LYS A 366 10.17 22.25 -17.73
CA LYS A 366 10.43 20.83 -17.57
C LYS A 366 11.69 20.66 -16.73
N LEU A 367 11.61 19.84 -15.68
CA LEU A 367 12.77 19.50 -14.85
C LEU A 367 13.85 18.83 -15.73
N SER A 368 15.08 19.26 -15.55
CA SER A 368 16.24 18.78 -16.29
C SER A 368 17.38 18.41 -15.31
N PRO A 369 17.20 17.33 -14.52
CA PRO A 369 18.16 16.96 -13.47
C PRO A 369 19.58 16.79 -14.04
N GLY A 370 20.57 17.40 -13.36
CA GLY A 370 21.96 17.32 -13.77
C GLY A 370 22.35 18.20 -14.98
N ALA A 371 21.44 19.02 -15.51
CA ALA A 371 21.78 19.98 -16.56
C ALA A 371 22.86 20.95 -16.07
N LYS A 372 23.93 21.09 -16.86
CA LYS A 372 25.02 22.02 -16.57
C LYS A 372 24.71 23.43 -17.06
N GLU A 373 23.95 23.54 -18.14
CA GLU A 373 23.52 24.80 -18.72
C GLU A 373 22.17 25.23 -18.15
N PRO A 374 21.92 26.54 -17.99
CA PRO A 374 20.63 27.04 -17.55
C PRO A 374 19.50 26.66 -18.51
N VAL A 375 18.36 26.29 -17.96
CA VAL A 375 17.13 26.04 -18.73
C VAL A 375 16.41 27.36 -18.96
N TRP A 376 16.38 27.80 -20.20
CA TRP A 376 15.78 29.05 -20.59
C TRP A 376 14.40 28.88 -21.21
N ASP A 377 13.46 29.70 -20.76
CA ASP A 377 12.28 30.03 -21.55
C ASP A 377 12.72 31.03 -22.63
N PRO A 378 12.36 30.80 -23.92
CA PRO A 378 12.79 31.69 -24.99
C PRO A 378 12.37 33.18 -24.81
N ALA A 379 11.19 33.39 -24.20
CA ALA A 379 10.68 34.74 -23.94
C ALA A 379 11.53 35.48 -22.88
N ASP A 380 11.90 34.79 -21.79
CA ASP A 380 12.71 35.33 -20.72
C ASP A 380 14.12 35.70 -21.24
N ARG A 381 14.68 34.81 -22.07
CA ARG A 381 15.99 35.06 -22.69
C ARG A 381 15.97 36.28 -23.61
N SER A 382 15.00 36.33 -24.52
CA SER A 382 14.85 37.44 -25.45
C SER A 382 14.62 38.78 -24.73
N ALA A 383 13.74 38.79 -23.72
CA ALA A 383 13.46 39.99 -22.92
C ALA A 383 14.70 40.43 -22.13
N GLY A 384 15.42 39.52 -21.51
CA GLY A 384 16.66 39.82 -20.78
C GLY A 384 17.76 40.36 -21.67
N GLU A 385 17.95 39.80 -22.86
CA GLU A 385 18.93 40.31 -23.87
C GLU A 385 18.53 41.68 -24.37
N ALA A 386 17.26 41.96 -24.63
CA ALA A 386 16.77 43.25 -25.05
C ALA A 386 17.03 44.35 -23.98
N ILE A 387 16.80 44.04 -22.71
CA ILE A 387 17.08 44.94 -21.58
C ILE A 387 18.59 45.16 -21.45
N ALA A 388 19.40 44.09 -21.51
CA ALA A 388 20.85 44.20 -21.39
C ALA A 388 21.48 45.04 -22.51
N LEU A 389 20.89 45.04 -23.70
CA LEU A 389 21.31 45.84 -24.85
C LEU A 389 20.69 47.26 -24.88
N GLY A 390 19.91 47.62 -23.87
CA GLY A 390 19.24 48.93 -23.81
C GLY A 390 18.12 49.11 -24.86
N ARG A 391 17.65 48.02 -25.48
CA ARG A 391 16.59 48.02 -26.50
C ARG A 391 15.19 48.06 -25.92
N SER A 392 15.04 47.67 -24.66
CA SER A 392 13.80 47.80 -23.88
C SER A 392 14.12 48.17 -22.43
N ARG A 393 13.09 48.61 -21.69
CA ARG A 393 13.17 48.79 -20.23
C ARG A 393 12.49 47.55 -19.57
N PRO A 394 12.95 47.20 -18.36
CA PRO A 394 12.20 46.20 -17.59
C PRO A 394 10.76 46.67 -17.43
N GLU A 395 9.81 45.77 -17.67
CA GLU A 395 8.41 46.03 -17.31
C GLU A 395 8.29 46.26 -15.81
N GLU A 396 7.34 47.10 -15.39
CA GLU A 396 7.03 47.20 -13.97
C GLU A 396 6.58 45.84 -13.44
N ARG A 397 7.02 45.50 -12.24
CA ARG A 397 6.60 44.26 -11.61
C ARG A 397 5.08 44.22 -11.60
N PRO A 398 4.47 43.12 -12.10
CA PRO A 398 3.06 42.98 -11.98
C PRO A 398 2.64 43.03 -10.48
N ALA A 399 1.53 43.66 -10.17
CA ALA A 399 1.03 43.71 -8.81
C ALA A 399 0.76 42.28 -8.32
N PRO A 400 1.09 41.90 -7.09
CA PRO A 400 0.77 40.57 -6.57
C PRO A 400 -0.73 40.37 -6.62
N ALA A 401 -1.17 39.29 -7.26
CA ALA A 401 -2.58 38.91 -7.37
C ALA A 401 -3.05 38.22 -6.07
N GLY A 402 -3.24 39.02 -5.03
CA GLY A 402 -3.81 38.50 -3.78
C GLY A 402 -2.92 37.52 -2.99
N PRO A 403 -3.38 37.02 -1.86
CA PRO A 403 -2.65 36.02 -1.09
C PRO A 403 -2.49 34.74 -1.92
N GLU A 404 -1.28 34.18 -1.92
CA GLU A 404 -0.99 32.88 -2.50
C GLU A 404 -2.05 31.85 -2.10
N PRO A 405 -2.43 30.91 -2.98
CA PRO A 405 -3.25 29.78 -2.54
C PRO A 405 -2.55 29.14 -1.35
N ALA A 406 -3.19 29.19 -0.18
CA ALA A 406 -2.60 28.76 1.08
C ALA A 406 -1.99 27.37 0.88
N ALA A 407 -0.70 27.25 1.16
CA ALA A 407 -0.06 25.96 1.33
C ALA A 407 -0.90 25.17 2.32
N GLY A 408 -1.40 24.00 1.90
CA GLY A 408 -2.39 23.16 2.59
C GLY A 408 -2.75 23.63 3.99
N GLY A 409 -3.96 24.18 4.15
CA GLY A 409 -4.63 24.27 5.44
C GLY A 409 -4.06 25.17 6.52
N ARG A 410 -3.33 26.24 6.26
CA ARG A 410 -3.24 27.32 7.22
C ARG A 410 -4.57 28.07 7.22
N LEU A 411 -5.54 27.58 8.02
CA LEU A 411 -6.65 28.38 8.45
C LEU A 411 -6.04 29.60 9.17
N GLU A 412 -6.10 30.78 8.57
CA GLU A 412 -6.08 32.00 9.35
C GLU A 412 -7.32 31.95 10.22
N LEU A 413 -7.13 31.52 11.45
CA LEU A 413 -8.11 31.74 12.51
C LEU A 413 -8.20 33.25 12.62
N GLY A 414 -9.34 33.82 12.18
CA GLY A 414 -9.68 35.19 12.52
C GLY A 414 -9.50 35.36 14.03
N GLU A 415 -9.05 36.54 14.47
CA GLU A 415 -8.97 36.92 15.86
C GLU A 415 -10.36 36.83 16.51
N GLY A 416 -10.72 35.61 16.89
CA GLY A 416 -11.84 35.30 17.77
C GLY A 416 -11.27 34.44 18.87
N ASP A 417 -11.33 34.89 20.08
CA ASP A 417 -11.05 34.15 21.31
C ASP A 417 -11.80 32.81 21.28
N TYR A 418 -11.16 31.77 20.79
CA TYR A 418 -11.58 30.40 21.07
C TYR A 418 -10.71 29.91 22.21
N ASP A 419 -11.25 30.06 23.44
CA ASP A 419 -10.82 29.27 24.59
C ASP A 419 -11.07 27.80 24.27
N VAL A 420 -10.11 27.17 23.59
CA VAL A 420 -10.05 25.73 23.50
C VAL A 420 -9.36 25.28 24.78
N GLU A 421 -10.13 24.97 25.80
CA GLU A 421 -9.61 24.14 26.89
C GLU A 421 -8.95 22.91 26.28
N ALA A 422 -7.65 22.82 26.45
CA ALA A 422 -6.92 21.62 26.10
C ALA A 422 -7.55 20.47 26.88
N PRO A 423 -8.03 19.39 26.20
CA PRO A 423 -8.63 18.29 26.92
C PRO A 423 -7.61 17.78 27.95
N ASP A 424 -8.02 17.80 29.23
CA ASP A 424 -7.23 17.26 30.33
C ASP A 424 -7.04 15.77 30.11
N LEU A 425 -5.89 15.44 29.54
CA LEU A 425 -5.51 14.06 29.24
C LEU A 425 -5.20 13.25 30.49
N ASP A 426 -4.99 13.91 31.65
CA ASP A 426 -4.77 13.25 32.93
C ASP A 426 -6.10 12.80 33.58
N ALA A 427 -7.21 13.47 33.33
CA ALA A 427 -8.53 13.05 33.80
C ALA A 427 -9.06 11.78 33.08
N ARG A 428 -8.57 11.44 31.91
CA ARG A 428 -8.99 10.25 31.13
C ARG A 428 -8.08 9.03 31.33
N TYR A 429 -6.87 9.19 31.86
CA TYR A 429 -5.88 8.12 32.03
C TYR A 429 -5.21 8.08 33.40
N GLY A 430 -5.65 8.91 34.32
CA GLY A 430 -5.18 8.98 35.71
C GLY A 430 -5.89 8.00 36.64
N GLY A 431 -5.65 6.72 36.45
CA GLY A 431 -6.21 5.65 37.28
C GLY A 431 -5.33 4.43 37.37
N CYS A 432 -4.05 4.60 37.70
CA CYS A 432 -3.22 3.49 38.17
C CYS A 432 -2.28 4.02 39.27
N GLY A 433 -2.78 4.03 40.51
CA GLY A 433 -1.98 4.29 41.66
C GLY A 433 -0.93 3.20 41.86
N CYS A 434 0.35 3.58 41.78
CA CYS A 434 1.44 2.86 42.42
C CYS A 434 2.03 3.80 43.46
N THR A 435 1.57 3.62 44.70
CA THR A 435 2.20 4.18 45.90
C THR A 435 3.65 3.78 45.99
N GLY A 436 4.51 4.74 46.15
CA GLY A 436 5.92 4.55 46.39
C GLY A 436 6.20 3.86 47.71
N GLY A 437 7.20 3.01 47.72
CA GLY A 437 7.89 2.53 48.88
C GLY A 437 9.37 2.88 48.72
N GLY A 438 9.85 3.77 49.57
CA GLY A 438 11.24 4.15 49.59
C GLY A 438 12.12 3.06 50.28
N LEU A 439 13.32 2.98 49.83
CA LEU A 439 14.62 2.97 50.58
C LEU A 439 15.71 2.98 49.53
#